data_c64c3d41dd7f662c9294dfadb7fdca16
#
_entry.id   c64c3d41dd7f662c9294dfadb7fdca16
#
_cell.length_a   1.000
_cell.length_b   1.000
_cell.length_c   1.000
_cell.angle_alpha   90.00
_cell.angle_beta   90.00
_cell.angle_gamma   90.00
#
_symmetry.space_group_name_H-M   'P 1'
#
loop_
_entity.id
_entity.type
_entity.pdbx_description
1 polymer ?
#
loop_
_entity_poly.entity_id
_entity_poly.type
_entity_poly.pdbx_seq_one_letter_code
_entity_poly.pdbx_strand_id
1 'polypeptide(L)'
;MIIGQSVVNIDDNKNVTLDDGIIIKGNRLILSGDSTNLVDGENGEYNAAKTMYFSTQNDILNGEYIHLYPKDNIINNVAIPTYLSESYSKNSDHLISLTILESETGETEMVKDIQGRLSKYYGGGPNSYEFLRSINIKTGTLRQPKGHFNRSQKNSEDNIYMIGEKVTNGSIEGAVVAGLNVIDEF
;
A
#
# COMPACT_ATOMS: atom_id res chain seq x y z
N MET A 1 -14.29 -5.56 17.32
CA MET A 1 -13.06 -5.30 16.51
C MET A 1 -12.01 -4.78 17.48
N ILE A 2 -10.82 -5.36 17.45
CA ILE A 2 -9.64 -4.90 18.21
C ILE A 2 -8.76 -4.14 17.24
N ILE A 3 -8.34 -2.93 17.59
CA ILE A 3 -7.48 -2.06 16.77
C ILE A 3 -6.33 -1.53 17.63
N GLY A 4 -5.19 -1.24 17.00
CA GLY A 4 -4.00 -0.75 17.71
C GLY A 4 -3.20 -1.84 18.41
N GLN A 5 -3.49 -3.11 18.10
CA GLN A 5 -2.78 -4.27 18.62
C GLN A 5 -2.14 -5.06 17.48
N SER A 6 -0.96 -5.62 17.71
CA SER A 6 -0.25 -6.46 16.76
C SER A 6 -0.32 -7.92 17.17
N VAL A 7 -0.48 -8.81 16.20
CA VAL A 7 -0.34 -10.25 16.41
C VAL A 7 1.14 -10.59 16.48
N VAL A 8 1.58 -11.20 17.58
CA VAL A 8 2.99 -11.58 17.78
C VAL A 8 3.24 -13.08 17.64
N ASN A 9 2.19 -13.90 17.79
CA ASN A 9 2.32 -15.36 17.64
C ASN A 9 0.97 -16.00 17.30
N ILE A 10 1.04 -17.10 16.56
CA ILE A 10 -0.07 -18.03 16.32
C ILE A 10 0.48 -19.42 16.65
N ASP A 11 -0.15 -20.11 17.59
CA ASP A 11 0.25 -21.46 17.99
C ASP A 11 -0.48 -22.56 17.17
N ASP A 12 -0.04 -23.83 17.34
CA ASP A 12 -0.62 -24.99 16.65
C ASP A 12 -2.11 -25.20 16.98
N ASN A 13 -2.60 -24.64 18.07
CA ASN A 13 -4.01 -24.67 18.47
C ASN A 13 -4.81 -23.48 17.95
N LYS A 14 -4.22 -22.66 17.06
CA LYS A 14 -4.82 -21.44 16.49
C LYS A 14 -5.13 -20.35 17.52
N ASN A 15 -4.44 -20.38 18.65
CA ASN A 15 -4.51 -19.27 19.58
C ASN A 15 -3.64 -18.13 19.05
N VAL A 16 -4.24 -16.97 18.94
CA VAL A 16 -3.59 -15.74 18.48
C VAL A 16 -3.17 -14.94 19.68
N THR A 17 -1.88 -14.70 19.85
CA THR A 17 -1.33 -13.86 20.93
C THR A 17 -1.08 -12.46 20.39
N LEU A 18 -1.62 -11.46 21.09
CA LEU A 18 -1.40 -10.04 20.81
C LEU A 18 -0.17 -9.52 21.57
N ASP A 19 0.32 -8.34 21.16
CA ASP A 19 1.50 -7.69 21.75
C ASP A 19 1.31 -7.26 23.23
N ASP A 20 0.08 -7.12 23.70
CA ASP A 20 -0.27 -6.90 25.12
C ASP A 20 -0.41 -8.18 25.93
N GLY A 21 -0.19 -9.35 25.31
CA GLY A 21 -0.29 -10.67 25.96
C GLY A 21 -1.70 -11.28 25.97
N ILE A 22 -2.70 -10.60 25.39
CA ILE A 22 -4.05 -11.17 25.27
C ILE A 22 -4.00 -12.34 24.27
N ILE A 23 -4.66 -13.45 24.65
CA ILE A 23 -4.80 -14.64 23.80
C ILE A 23 -6.24 -14.74 23.30
N ILE A 24 -6.41 -14.76 21.99
CA ILE A 24 -7.69 -14.92 21.32
C ILE A 24 -7.78 -16.35 20.78
N LYS A 25 -8.89 -17.02 21.08
CA LYS A 25 -9.19 -18.37 20.58
C LYS A 25 -10.28 -18.31 19.54
N GLY A 26 -10.08 -19.01 18.43
CA GLY A 26 -11.04 -19.11 17.34
C GLY A 26 -11.13 -20.53 16.79
N ASN A 27 -12.28 -20.90 16.23
CA ASN A 27 -12.45 -22.17 15.52
C ASN A 27 -11.85 -22.14 14.11
N ARG A 28 -11.75 -20.94 13.55
CA ARG A 28 -11.19 -20.65 12.22
C ARG A 28 -10.38 -19.37 12.29
N LEU A 29 -9.30 -19.34 11.53
CA LEU A 29 -8.40 -18.20 11.45
C LEU A 29 -8.28 -17.74 9.99
N ILE A 30 -8.57 -16.48 9.73
CA ILE A 30 -8.37 -15.88 8.42
C ILE A 30 -7.22 -14.89 8.53
N LEU A 31 -6.17 -15.10 7.75
CA LEU A 31 -4.97 -14.27 7.72
C LEU A 31 -4.94 -13.45 6.44
N SER A 32 -4.68 -12.15 6.56
CA SER A 32 -4.59 -11.22 5.44
C SER A 32 -3.34 -10.35 5.53
N GLY A 33 -2.77 -9.97 4.40
CA GLY A 33 -1.60 -9.11 4.34
C GLY A 33 -0.39 -9.72 5.03
N ASP A 34 0.33 -8.93 5.82
CA ASP A 34 1.57 -9.36 6.47
C ASP A 34 1.39 -10.46 7.52
N SER A 35 0.15 -10.65 8.04
CA SER A 35 -0.14 -11.70 9.02
C SER A 35 0.05 -13.12 8.47
N THR A 36 0.02 -13.30 7.15
CA THR A 36 0.30 -14.58 6.50
C THR A 36 1.73 -15.08 6.76
N ASN A 37 2.67 -14.17 7.04
CA ASN A 37 4.06 -14.51 7.39
C ASN A 37 4.18 -15.26 8.72
N LEU A 38 3.18 -15.14 9.60
CA LEU A 38 3.18 -15.79 10.91
C LEU A 38 2.95 -17.30 10.83
N VAL A 39 2.42 -17.79 9.71
CA VAL A 39 2.09 -19.22 9.53
C VAL A 39 2.96 -19.86 8.47
N ASP A 40 3.16 -19.18 7.34
CA ASP A 40 3.79 -19.78 6.16
C ASP A 40 5.34 -19.61 6.14
N GLY A 41 5.87 -18.73 7.00
CA GLY A 41 7.32 -18.52 7.13
C GLY A 41 8.01 -17.96 5.87
N GLU A 42 7.31 -17.90 4.74
CA GLU A 42 7.81 -17.34 3.50
C GLU A 42 7.63 -15.82 3.52
N ASN A 43 8.69 -15.13 3.84
CA ASN A 43 8.79 -13.70 3.55
C ASN A 43 8.86 -13.55 2.03
N GLY A 44 7.74 -13.20 1.40
CA GLY A 44 7.73 -12.84 -0.01
C GLY A 44 8.72 -11.69 -0.26
N GLU A 45 9.33 -11.65 -1.44
CA GLU A 45 10.10 -10.47 -1.85
C GLU A 45 9.12 -9.34 -2.17
N TYR A 46 9.35 -8.16 -1.59
CA TYR A 46 8.54 -6.97 -1.81
C TYR A 46 9.34 -5.89 -2.54
N ASN A 47 8.67 -5.17 -3.40
CA ASN A 47 9.18 -3.91 -3.91
C ASN A 47 8.81 -2.82 -2.90
N ALA A 48 9.80 -2.08 -2.43
CA ALA A 48 9.56 -0.91 -1.61
C ALA A 48 8.89 0.19 -2.44
N ALA A 49 8.09 1.02 -1.79
CA ALA A 49 7.51 2.20 -2.39
C ALA A 49 7.67 3.38 -1.43
N LYS A 50 7.82 4.57 -1.97
CA LYS A 50 7.81 5.81 -1.21
C LYS A 50 6.69 6.69 -1.74
N THR A 51 5.83 7.17 -0.86
CA THR A 51 4.81 8.16 -1.19
C THR A 51 5.23 9.51 -0.61
N MET A 52 5.16 10.55 -1.43
CA MET A 52 5.37 11.93 -0.98
C MET A 52 4.09 12.74 -1.18
N TYR A 53 3.83 13.62 -0.23
CA TYR A 53 2.67 14.50 -0.24
C TYR A 53 3.11 15.95 -0.35
N PHE A 54 2.43 16.68 -1.23
CA PHE A 54 2.60 18.12 -1.41
C PHE A 54 1.24 18.81 -1.40
N SER A 55 1.23 20.11 -1.11
CA SER A 55 0.08 20.98 -1.35
C SER A 55 0.41 22.06 -2.37
N THR A 56 -0.62 22.53 -3.07
CA THR A 56 -0.51 23.63 -4.01
C THR A 56 -1.85 24.33 -4.17
N GLN A 57 -1.81 25.64 -4.47
CA GLN A 57 -2.97 26.42 -4.89
C GLN A 57 -3.14 26.49 -6.40
N ASN A 58 -2.20 25.90 -7.16
CA ASN A 58 -2.29 25.87 -8.61
C ASN A 58 -3.36 24.87 -9.06
N ASP A 59 -4.20 25.28 -9.99
CA ASP A 59 -5.10 24.35 -10.69
C ASP A 59 -4.27 23.33 -11.48
N ILE A 60 -4.67 22.06 -11.37
CA ILE A 60 -4.04 20.96 -12.08
C ILE A 60 -5.00 20.43 -13.14
N LEU A 61 -4.62 20.61 -14.41
CA LEU A 61 -5.43 20.13 -15.54
C LEU A 61 -5.62 18.60 -15.44
N ASN A 62 -6.86 18.15 -15.58
CA ASN A 62 -7.26 16.74 -15.43
C ASN A 62 -6.89 16.13 -14.06
N GLY A 63 -6.94 16.93 -13.01
CA GLY A 63 -6.58 16.51 -11.64
C GLY A 63 -7.44 15.38 -11.07
N GLU A 64 -8.61 15.09 -11.67
CA GLU A 64 -9.47 13.97 -11.34
C GLU A 64 -8.92 12.60 -11.75
N TYR A 65 -7.88 12.55 -12.59
CA TYR A 65 -7.25 11.31 -13.04
C TYR A 65 -5.94 11.02 -12.33
N ILE A 66 -5.50 9.77 -12.39
CA ILE A 66 -4.15 9.38 -12.00
C ILE A 66 -3.22 9.66 -13.19
N HIS A 67 -2.22 10.49 -12.98
CA HIS A 67 -1.22 10.81 -13.98
C HIS A 67 -0.07 9.82 -13.90
N LEU A 68 0.24 9.14 -15.00
CA LEU A 68 1.34 8.17 -15.11
C LEU A 68 2.53 8.79 -15.83
N TYR A 69 3.73 8.55 -15.32
CA TYR A 69 4.98 9.10 -15.87
C TYR A 69 5.98 7.99 -16.26
N PRO A 70 5.69 7.17 -17.29
CA PRO A 70 6.49 5.99 -17.63
C PRO A 70 7.91 6.32 -18.12
N LYS A 71 8.19 7.56 -18.46
CA LYS A 71 9.52 8.04 -18.88
C LYS A 71 10.26 8.80 -17.78
N ASP A 72 9.63 9.04 -16.64
CA ASP A 72 10.27 9.65 -15.49
C ASP A 72 11.00 8.54 -14.69
N ASN A 73 12.23 8.82 -14.30
CA ASN A 73 13.05 7.86 -13.55
C ASN A 73 12.82 7.91 -12.04
N ILE A 74 11.98 8.83 -11.55
CA ILE A 74 11.70 9.04 -10.13
C ILE A 74 10.20 8.96 -9.85
N ILE A 75 9.38 9.76 -10.54
CA ILE A 75 7.93 9.76 -10.35
C ILE A 75 7.29 8.63 -11.15
N ASN A 76 6.64 7.71 -10.45
CA ASN A 76 5.85 6.66 -11.08
C ASN A 76 4.45 7.16 -11.44
N ASN A 77 3.75 7.72 -10.47
CA ASN A 77 2.41 8.27 -10.66
C ASN A 77 2.14 9.44 -9.71
N VAL A 78 1.17 10.25 -10.08
CA VAL A 78 0.63 11.35 -9.26
C VAL A 78 -0.89 11.25 -9.24
N ALA A 79 -1.48 11.40 -8.06
CA ALA A 79 -2.91 11.56 -7.85
C ALA A 79 -3.18 12.86 -7.06
N ILE A 80 -4.32 13.49 -7.33
CA ILE A 80 -4.74 14.69 -6.63
C ILE A 80 -6.08 14.42 -5.94
N PRO A 81 -6.08 13.83 -4.72
CA PRO A 81 -7.30 13.38 -4.04
C PRO A 81 -8.35 14.47 -3.82
N THR A 82 -7.94 15.71 -3.71
CA THR A 82 -8.87 16.85 -3.52
C THR A 82 -9.80 17.09 -4.70
N TYR A 83 -9.48 16.62 -5.91
CA TYR A 83 -10.42 16.66 -7.05
C TYR A 83 -11.52 15.60 -6.91
N LEU A 84 -11.33 14.58 -6.09
CA LEU A 84 -12.36 13.58 -5.79
C LEU A 84 -13.21 13.98 -4.58
N SER A 85 -12.60 14.64 -3.58
CA SER A 85 -13.29 15.15 -2.42
C SER A 85 -12.50 16.29 -1.77
N GLU A 86 -13.15 17.43 -1.58
CA GLU A 86 -12.56 18.58 -0.87
C GLU A 86 -12.18 18.26 0.58
N SER A 87 -12.77 17.21 1.16
CA SER A 87 -12.47 16.78 2.54
C SER A 87 -11.04 16.33 2.77
N TYR A 88 -10.25 16.10 1.71
CA TYR A 88 -8.83 15.78 1.79
C TYR A 88 -7.95 17.00 2.09
N SER A 89 -8.49 18.23 2.03
CA SER A 89 -7.78 19.46 2.41
C SER A 89 -8.61 20.31 3.36
N LYS A 90 -7.96 20.94 4.32
CA LYS A 90 -8.62 21.89 5.25
C LYS A 90 -8.59 23.34 4.75
N ASN A 91 -7.64 23.65 3.86
CA ASN A 91 -7.33 25.02 3.43
C ASN A 91 -7.72 25.31 1.99
N SER A 92 -8.54 24.44 1.37
CA SER A 92 -8.87 24.50 -0.06
C SER A 92 -7.69 24.36 -1.03
N ASP A 93 -6.50 24.05 -0.53
CA ASP A 93 -5.35 23.72 -1.36
C ASP A 93 -5.52 22.33 -1.99
N HIS A 94 -4.93 22.12 -3.16
CA HIS A 94 -4.90 20.78 -3.74
C HIS A 94 -3.86 19.92 -3.03
N LEU A 95 -4.28 18.74 -2.56
CA LEU A 95 -3.39 17.70 -2.04
C LEU A 95 -2.87 16.88 -3.21
N ILE A 96 -1.55 16.82 -3.34
CA ILE A 96 -0.85 15.99 -4.32
C ILE A 96 -0.27 14.78 -3.58
N SER A 97 -0.62 13.58 -4.02
CA SER A 97 -0.04 12.32 -3.57
C SER A 97 0.72 11.70 -4.73
N LEU A 98 2.02 11.50 -4.58
CA LEU A 98 2.84 10.90 -5.62
C LEU A 98 3.61 9.69 -5.09
N THR A 99 3.68 8.66 -5.92
CA THR A 99 4.52 7.49 -5.67
C THR A 99 5.82 7.66 -6.42
N ILE A 100 6.93 7.55 -5.70
CA ILE A 100 8.26 7.63 -6.29
C ILE A 100 8.92 6.25 -6.29
N LEU A 101 9.76 6.03 -7.28
CA LEU A 101 10.63 4.86 -7.37
C LEU A 101 11.72 4.98 -6.30
N GLU A 102 12.27 3.85 -5.89
CA GLU A 102 13.34 3.80 -4.91
C GLU A 102 14.54 4.63 -5.38
N SER A 103 15.07 5.46 -4.48
CA SER A 103 16.23 6.31 -4.73
C SER A 103 17.06 6.44 -3.45
N GLU A 104 18.37 6.43 -3.62
CA GLU A 104 19.34 6.66 -2.53
C GLU A 104 19.48 8.15 -2.16
N THR A 105 18.80 9.04 -2.88
CA THR A 105 18.86 10.49 -2.67
C THR A 105 18.29 10.87 -1.30
N GLY A 106 18.96 11.76 -0.59
CA GLY A 106 18.49 12.30 0.69
C GLY A 106 17.16 13.04 0.55
N GLU A 107 16.35 13.05 1.61
CA GLU A 107 14.97 13.58 1.56
C GLU A 107 14.93 15.05 1.10
N THR A 108 15.80 15.90 1.63
CA THR A 108 15.82 17.33 1.26
C THR A 108 16.11 17.57 -0.21
N GLU A 109 17.02 16.81 -0.79
CA GLU A 109 17.36 16.90 -2.21
C GLU A 109 16.22 16.34 -3.07
N MET A 110 15.64 15.21 -2.66
CA MET A 110 14.47 14.62 -3.29
C MET A 110 13.29 15.59 -3.34
N VAL A 111 12.98 16.28 -2.24
CA VAL A 111 11.90 17.27 -2.20
C VAL A 111 12.11 18.35 -3.25
N LYS A 112 13.33 18.90 -3.37
CA LYS A 112 13.65 19.93 -4.38
C LYS A 112 13.52 19.41 -5.81
N ASP A 113 13.97 18.17 -6.07
CA ASP A 113 13.84 17.56 -7.41
C ASP A 113 12.36 17.35 -7.75
N ILE A 114 11.56 16.82 -6.83
CA ILE A 114 10.12 16.64 -7.03
C ILE A 114 9.41 17.97 -7.27
N GLN A 115 9.71 19.00 -6.49
CA GLN A 115 9.16 20.36 -6.72
C GLN A 115 9.46 20.86 -8.12
N GLY A 116 10.69 20.66 -8.61
CA GLY A 116 11.09 21.03 -9.98
C GLY A 116 10.30 20.25 -11.04
N ARG A 117 10.07 18.95 -10.82
CA ARG A 117 9.28 18.09 -11.72
C ARG A 117 7.79 18.46 -11.71
N LEU A 118 7.21 18.72 -10.55
CA LEU A 118 5.81 19.17 -10.42
C LEU A 118 5.63 20.51 -11.16
N SER A 119 6.56 21.45 -10.97
CA SER A 119 6.57 22.72 -11.71
C SER A 119 6.63 22.53 -13.23
N LYS A 120 7.42 21.58 -13.71
CA LYS A 120 7.51 21.24 -15.14
C LYS A 120 6.23 20.61 -15.68
N TYR A 121 5.55 19.78 -14.88
CA TYR A 121 4.37 19.04 -15.32
C TYR A 121 3.08 19.85 -15.21
N TYR A 122 2.97 20.68 -14.17
CA TYR A 122 1.72 21.38 -13.82
C TYR A 122 1.86 22.90 -13.86
N GLY A 123 3.02 23.44 -14.19
CA GLY A 123 3.25 24.88 -14.20
C GLY A 123 3.58 25.45 -12.80
N GLY A 124 3.49 26.75 -12.70
CA GLY A 124 3.93 27.47 -11.49
C GLY A 124 5.44 27.39 -11.26
N GLY A 125 5.90 27.92 -10.15
CA GLY A 125 7.30 27.78 -9.72
C GLY A 125 7.47 26.57 -8.78
N PRO A 126 8.70 26.04 -8.60
CA PRO A 126 8.94 24.95 -7.65
C PRO A 126 8.41 25.25 -6.23
N ASN A 127 8.52 26.49 -5.79
CA ASN A 127 8.07 26.96 -4.46
C ASN A 127 6.53 27.00 -4.30
N SER A 128 5.77 26.83 -5.38
CA SER A 128 4.31 26.73 -5.28
C SER A 128 3.82 25.33 -4.88
N TYR A 129 4.74 24.40 -4.67
CA TYR A 129 4.49 23.03 -4.22
C TYR A 129 5.10 22.85 -2.82
N GLU A 130 4.29 22.99 -1.79
CA GLU A 130 4.73 22.83 -0.41
C GLU A 130 4.84 21.35 -0.05
N PHE A 131 6.01 20.92 0.42
CA PHE A 131 6.20 19.57 0.92
C PHE A 131 5.51 19.38 2.26
N LEU A 132 4.69 18.35 2.38
CA LEU A 132 3.95 18.02 3.60
C LEU A 132 4.59 16.86 4.36
N ARG A 133 4.81 15.73 3.66
CA ARG A 133 5.28 14.49 4.29
C ARG A 133 5.78 13.49 3.28
N SER A 134 6.69 12.61 3.72
CA SER A 134 7.01 11.36 3.03
C SER A 134 6.67 10.14 3.89
N ILE A 135 6.30 9.04 3.23
CA ILE A 135 6.01 7.74 3.86
C ILE A 135 6.78 6.67 3.08
N ASN A 136 7.68 5.98 3.77
CA ASN A 136 8.40 4.83 3.21
C ASN A 136 7.63 3.56 3.54
N ILE A 137 7.29 2.79 2.51
CA ILE A 137 6.58 1.51 2.62
C ILE A 137 7.55 0.42 2.18
N LYS A 138 8.08 -0.34 3.13
CA LYS A 138 9.06 -1.40 2.85
C LYS A 138 8.43 -2.57 2.08
N THR A 139 7.17 -2.87 2.38
CA THR A 139 6.37 -3.95 1.79
C THR A 139 5.28 -3.34 0.89
N GLY A 140 5.67 -2.54 -0.12
CA GLY A 140 4.74 -1.79 -0.96
C GLY A 140 3.94 -2.69 -1.90
N THR A 141 4.61 -3.57 -2.63
CA THR A 141 3.96 -4.55 -3.52
C THR A 141 4.74 -5.85 -3.51
N LEU A 142 4.01 -6.98 -3.42
CA LEU A 142 4.61 -8.30 -3.53
C LEU A 142 5.22 -8.49 -4.92
N ARG A 143 6.48 -8.94 -5.00
CA ARG A 143 7.11 -9.34 -6.25
C ARG A 143 6.50 -10.66 -6.71
N GLN A 144 5.77 -10.62 -7.81
CA GLN A 144 5.04 -11.77 -8.35
C GLN A 144 5.78 -12.36 -9.56
N PRO A 145 6.42 -13.54 -9.44
CA PRO A 145 7.07 -14.19 -10.56
C PRO A 145 6.02 -14.68 -11.58
N LYS A 146 6.46 -14.98 -12.79
CA LYS A 146 5.62 -15.58 -13.84
C LYS A 146 4.95 -16.86 -13.32
N GLY A 147 3.63 -16.95 -13.49
CA GLY A 147 2.83 -18.08 -13.02
C GLY A 147 2.32 -17.98 -11.58
N HIS A 148 2.58 -16.87 -10.89
CA HIS A 148 2.06 -16.64 -9.54
C HIS A 148 0.53 -16.77 -9.44
N PHE A 149 -0.20 -16.31 -10.45
CA PHE A 149 -1.67 -16.35 -10.49
C PHE A 149 -2.28 -17.75 -10.48
N ASN A 150 -1.49 -18.77 -10.75
CA ASN A 150 -1.93 -20.16 -10.77
C ASN A 150 -1.72 -20.88 -9.44
N ARG A 151 -1.29 -20.18 -8.40
CA ARG A 151 -1.19 -20.76 -7.06
C ARG A 151 -2.60 -20.97 -6.55
N SER A 152 -2.98 -22.25 -6.40
CA SER A 152 -4.17 -22.61 -5.63
C SER A 152 -4.01 -22.08 -4.21
N GLN A 153 -5.05 -21.52 -3.63
CA GLN A 153 -5.08 -21.32 -2.19
C GLN A 153 -4.75 -22.66 -1.53
N LYS A 154 -3.68 -22.69 -0.75
CA LYS A 154 -3.47 -23.79 0.18
C LYS A 154 -4.47 -23.56 1.30
N ASN A 155 -5.60 -24.25 1.23
CA ASN A 155 -6.42 -24.45 2.39
C ASN A 155 -5.57 -25.25 3.36
N SER A 156 -5.26 -24.66 4.50
CA SER A 156 -4.59 -25.44 5.51
C SER A 156 -5.59 -26.49 6.02
N GLU A 157 -5.16 -27.74 6.17
CA GLU A 157 -5.93 -28.82 6.77
C GLU A 157 -6.45 -28.46 8.18
N ASP A 158 -5.97 -27.33 8.72
CA ASP A 158 -6.15 -26.89 10.10
C ASP A 158 -7.13 -25.72 10.31
N ASN A 159 -8.04 -25.42 9.37
CA ASN A 159 -8.94 -24.25 9.47
C ASN A 159 -8.21 -22.89 9.58
N ILE A 160 -7.03 -22.78 8.99
CA ILE A 160 -6.30 -21.51 8.77
C ILE A 160 -6.39 -21.18 7.29
N TYR A 161 -6.94 -20.01 6.98
CA TYR A 161 -7.17 -19.56 5.62
C TYR A 161 -6.32 -18.32 5.35
N MET A 162 -5.60 -18.30 4.25
CA MET A 162 -4.85 -17.13 3.80
C MET A 162 -5.59 -16.43 2.67
N ILE A 163 -5.72 -15.12 2.78
CA ILE A 163 -6.32 -14.26 1.75
C ILE A 163 -5.39 -13.09 1.39
N GLY A 164 -5.62 -12.48 0.24
CA GLY A 164 -4.86 -11.32 -0.22
C GLY A 164 -3.93 -11.64 -1.40
N GLU A 165 -2.99 -10.73 -1.66
CA GLU A 165 -2.14 -10.77 -2.86
C GLU A 165 -1.18 -11.97 -2.91
N LYS A 166 -0.84 -12.58 -1.77
CA LYS A 166 0.04 -13.76 -1.72
C LYS A 166 -0.59 -15.00 -2.36
N VAL A 167 -1.91 -15.12 -2.29
CA VAL A 167 -2.65 -16.30 -2.78
C VAL A 167 -3.34 -16.08 -4.12
N THR A 168 -3.37 -14.83 -4.60
CA THR A 168 -3.94 -14.44 -5.89
C THR A 168 -2.97 -13.50 -6.63
N ASN A 169 -3.48 -12.49 -7.30
CA ASN A 169 -2.67 -11.45 -7.92
C ASN A 169 -2.57 -10.19 -7.03
N GLY A 170 -1.52 -9.38 -7.21
CA GLY A 170 -1.27 -8.14 -6.49
C GLY A 170 -2.19 -7.00 -6.92
N SER A 171 -3.50 -7.18 -6.77
CA SER A 171 -4.50 -6.17 -7.07
C SER A 171 -5.63 -6.19 -6.04
N ILE A 172 -6.40 -5.11 -5.99
CA ILE A 172 -7.62 -5.05 -5.16
C ILE A 172 -8.59 -6.16 -5.55
N GLU A 173 -8.77 -6.40 -6.86
CA GLU A 173 -9.61 -7.49 -7.36
C GLU A 173 -9.11 -8.85 -6.87
N GLY A 174 -7.80 -9.09 -6.94
CA GLY A 174 -7.19 -10.32 -6.44
C GLY A 174 -7.47 -10.54 -4.95
N ALA A 175 -7.39 -9.51 -4.14
CA ALA A 175 -7.71 -9.59 -2.72
C ALA A 175 -9.20 -9.91 -2.48
N VAL A 176 -10.11 -9.33 -3.26
CA VAL A 176 -11.56 -9.63 -3.20
C VAL A 176 -11.82 -11.09 -3.60
N VAL A 177 -11.23 -11.55 -4.71
CA VAL A 177 -11.36 -12.94 -5.18
C VAL A 177 -10.84 -13.92 -4.13
N ALA A 178 -9.69 -13.62 -3.49
CA ALA A 178 -9.16 -14.43 -2.40
C ALA A 178 -10.14 -14.56 -1.24
N GLY A 179 -10.79 -13.44 -0.85
CA GLY A 179 -11.81 -13.45 0.19
C GLY A 179 -13.05 -14.27 -0.19
N LEU A 180 -13.56 -14.12 -1.41
CA LEU A 180 -14.71 -14.87 -1.91
C LEU A 180 -14.46 -16.38 -1.93
N ASN A 181 -13.29 -16.81 -2.41
CA ASN A 181 -12.93 -18.22 -2.46
C ASN A 181 -12.91 -18.87 -1.06
N VAL A 182 -12.59 -18.13 -0.01
CA VAL A 182 -12.61 -18.66 1.37
C VAL A 182 -14.04 -18.80 1.90
N ILE A 183 -14.98 -17.95 1.46
CA ILE A 183 -16.39 -18.03 1.89
C ILE A 183 -17.03 -19.34 1.43
N ASP A 184 -16.68 -19.82 0.23
CA ASP A 184 -17.22 -21.06 -0.32
C ASP A 184 -16.77 -22.32 0.46
N GLU A 185 -15.83 -22.19 1.39
CA GLU A 185 -15.34 -23.26 2.25
C GLU A 185 -15.99 -23.29 3.66
N PHE A 186 -16.91 -22.39 3.93
CA PHE A 186 -17.65 -22.32 5.19
C PHE A 186 -19.02 -22.99 5.10
#